data_9f44ac7b6c69610f56cc730c7509063f
#
_entry.id   9f44ac7b6c69610f56cc730c7509063f
#
_cell.length_a   1.000
_cell.length_b   1.000
_cell.length_c   1.000
_cell.angle_alpha   90.00
_cell.angle_beta   90.00
_cell.angle_gamma   90.00
#
_symmetry.space_group_name_H-M   'P 1'
#
loop_
_entity.id
_entity.type
_entity.pdbx_description
1 polymer ?
#
loop_
_entity_poly.entity_id
_entity_poly.type
_entity_poly.pdbx_seq_one_letter_code
_entity_poly.pdbx_strand_id
1 'polypeptide(L)'
;MIALILFLCLPLYSSARLEYLVYPTIIEERSTAGNLALRINDAITLNLERSDVLAERLLFVTATRDRHETETVDTSSIRRKLYHDLNEQSSLMVDHTDGTLHVEGVVNSKLRIKPIPEGERSAQGHVLHSLYEVEEIKASFINIGAYSRYYPEADARRHQVSSRNIQVIRPGSHHLSQANRTTTTTTRRPVLEFTVEVHVISDEEHNQNFASEIQLILYIGVMINAVQLRFLGMRMPTIKFKLVGVTMSKSDTFASVILGTLEAYETINKLEEHYKQGYIPGNPDTVYLMTGRDVSSTKGEGLQKNVAGLANVGGVCTVRRVALGEDVALSYDGVYVMAHEIAHLLGARHDPTESGDCAWKLGFLMSYEEGGTNKYRLSSCSEASIRANVAHAEEESVLTTRGQKNREKIKGSHEQIKNVFFSYVASEVICLFDQ
;
A
#
# COMPACT_ATOMS: atom_id res chain seq x y z
N MET A 1 4.41 65.54 -3.01
CA MET A 1 5.08 64.38 -2.44
C MET A 1 4.41 63.13 -3.07
N ILE A 2 5.06 62.56 -4.07
CA ILE A 2 4.57 61.37 -4.80
C ILE A 2 5.33 60.18 -4.20
N ALA A 3 4.60 59.32 -3.50
CA ALA A 3 5.18 58.10 -2.94
C ALA A 3 5.30 57.05 -4.06
N LEU A 4 6.52 56.72 -4.42
CA LEU A 4 6.88 55.68 -5.38
C LEU A 4 6.79 54.33 -4.65
N ILE A 5 5.73 53.54 -4.91
CA ILE A 5 5.60 52.17 -4.42
C ILE A 5 6.42 51.27 -5.36
N LEU A 6 7.63 50.88 -4.90
CA LEU A 6 8.43 49.85 -5.55
C LEU A 6 7.77 48.49 -5.27
N PHE A 7 7.10 47.93 -6.27
CA PHE A 7 6.75 46.51 -6.30
C PHE A 7 8.05 45.70 -6.52
N LEU A 8 8.59 45.13 -5.44
CA LEU A 8 9.61 44.08 -5.50
C LEU A 8 8.93 42.82 -6.03
N CYS A 9 9.03 42.59 -7.34
CA CYS A 9 8.81 41.26 -7.92
C CYS A 9 9.94 40.33 -7.40
N LEU A 10 9.70 39.62 -6.32
CA LEU A 10 10.51 38.45 -5.97
C LEU A 10 10.27 37.42 -7.08
N PRO A 11 11.34 36.93 -7.76
CA PRO A 11 11.18 35.80 -8.66
C PRO A 11 10.76 34.62 -7.80
N LEU A 12 9.54 34.10 -8.02
CA LEU A 12 9.18 32.76 -7.61
C LEU A 12 10.18 31.84 -8.32
N TYR A 13 11.17 31.34 -7.60
CA TYR A 13 11.99 30.21 -8.02
C TYR A 13 11.07 28.99 -8.07
N SER A 14 10.32 28.85 -9.15
CA SER A 14 9.81 27.59 -9.60
C SER A 14 11.05 26.79 -10.01
N SER A 15 11.43 25.79 -9.24
CA SER A 15 12.36 24.75 -9.68
C SER A 15 11.80 24.22 -10.99
N ALA A 16 12.45 24.54 -12.11
CA ALA A 16 12.01 24.08 -13.42
C ALA A 16 12.20 22.56 -13.44
N ARG A 17 11.11 21.81 -13.27
CA ARG A 17 11.12 20.35 -13.45
C ARG A 17 11.55 20.09 -14.89
N LEU A 18 12.48 19.16 -15.08
CA LEU A 18 12.85 18.73 -16.42
C LEU A 18 11.64 18.03 -17.05
N GLU A 19 11.16 18.60 -18.12
CA GLU A 19 10.01 18.09 -18.87
C GLU A 19 10.44 17.87 -20.33
N TYR A 20 10.16 16.67 -20.82
CA TYR A 20 10.43 16.26 -22.19
C TYR A 20 9.12 15.96 -22.91
N LEU A 21 9.01 16.42 -24.15
CA LEU A 21 7.89 16.09 -25.02
C LEU A 21 8.23 14.83 -25.81
N VAL A 22 7.37 13.81 -25.72
CA VAL A 22 7.59 12.50 -26.35
C VAL A 22 6.34 11.99 -27.06
N TYR A 23 6.53 11.11 -28.05
CA TYR A 23 5.48 10.36 -28.73
C TYR A 23 5.68 8.86 -28.49
N PRO A 24 5.09 8.29 -27.44
CA PRO A 24 5.21 6.85 -27.18
C PRO A 24 4.65 6.03 -28.33
N THR A 25 5.24 4.86 -28.57
CA THR A 25 4.80 3.94 -29.61
C THR A 25 4.85 2.49 -29.14
N ILE A 26 3.83 1.71 -29.48
CA ILE A 26 3.84 0.27 -29.29
C ILE A 26 4.72 -0.34 -30.39
N ILE A 27 5.77 -1.07 -29.99
CA ILE A 27 6.68 -1.76 -30.92
C ILE A 27 6.13 -3.15 -31.24
N GLU A 28 5.61 -3.86 -30.24
CA GLU A 28 5.16 -5.25 -30.36
C GLU A 28 4.02 -5.51 -29.35
N GLU A 29 2.98 -6.20 -29.83
CA GLU A 29 1.97 -6.81 -28.97
C GLU A 29 2.15 -8.33 -28.99
N ARG A 30 2.41 -8.92 -27.82
CA ARG A 30 2.55 -10.38 -27.70
C ARG A 30 1.19 -10.98 -27.35
N SER A 31 0.56 -11.56 -28.35
CA SER A 31 -0.84 -11.97 -28.34
C SER A 31 -1.23 -13.05 -27.32
N THR A 32 -0.28 -13.86 -26.84
CA THR A 32 -0.58 -14.98 -25.93
C THR A 32 -0.75 -14.59 -24.46
N ALA A 33 -0.21 -13.45 -24.02
CA ALA A 33 -0.29 -12.98 -22.64
C ALA A 33 -0.78 -11.53 -22.52
N GLY A 34 -1.04 -10.85 -23.64
CA GLY A 34 -1.40 -9.43 -23.65
C GLY A 34 -0.26 -8.50 -23.24
N ASN A 35 1.00 -8.95 -23.35
CA ASN A 35 2.18 -8.16 -23.02
C ASN A 35 2.51 -7.19 -24.15
N LEU A 36 3.09 -6.02 -23.80
CA LEU A 36 3.41 -4.96 -24.74
C LEU A 36 4.90 -4.61 -24.66
N ALA A 37 5.53 -4.36 -25.82
CA ALA A 37 6.78 -3.61 -25.87
C ALA A 37 6.46 -2.16 -26.22
N LEU A 38 6.64 -1.25 -25.28
CA LEU A 38 6.31 0.17 -25.39
C LEU A 38 7.59 1.00 -25.42
N ARG A 39 7.81 1.73 -26.51
CA ARG A 39 8.87 2.73 -26.59
C ARG A 39 8.33 4.07 -26.11
N ILE A 40 8.92 4.62 -25.06
CA ILE A 40 8.61 5.96 -24.56
C ILE A 40 9.37 7.02 -25.39
N ASN A 41 10.67 6.79 -25.60
CA ASN A 41 11.58 7.56 -26.45
C ASN A 41 12.75 6.67 -26.91
N ASP A 42 13.77 7.25 -27.54
CA ASP A 42 14.92 6.47 -28.06
C ASP A 42 15.76 5.79 -26.97
N ALA A 43 15.71 6.29 -25.73
CA ALA A 43 16.47 5.76 -24.59
C ALA A 43 15.68 4.78 -23.72
N ILE A 44 14.34 4.84 -23.74
CA ILE A 44 13.47 4.10 -22.82
C ILE A 44 12.50 3.22 -23.62
N THR A 45 12.65 1.92 -23.46
CA THR A 45 11.71 0.90 -23.97
C THR A 45 11.33 -0.02 -22.81
N LEU A 46 10.03 -0.19 -22.60
CA LEU A 46 9.45 -0.97 -21.51
C LEU A 46 8.89 -2.29 -22.03
N ASN A 47 9.11 -3.38 -21.28
CA ASN A 47 8.51 -4.68 -21.52
C ASN A 47 7.37 -4.88 -20.52
N LEU A 48 6.18 -4.47 -20.93
CA LEU A 48 5.02 -4.37 -20.10
C LEU A 48 4.25 -5.69 -19.99
N GLU A 49 3.99 -6.12 -18.76
CA GLU A 49 3.09 -7.21 -18.42
C GLU A 49 1.79 -6.66 -17.82
N ARG A 50 0.69 -7.38 -18.01
CA ARG A 50 -0.59 -6.96 -17.42
C ARG A 50 -0.59 -7.08 -15.91
N SER A 51 -1.09 -6.05 -15.26
CA SER A 51 -1.30 -6.05 -13.81
C SER A 51 -2.66 -6.65 -13.43
N ASP A 52 -2.71 -7.29 -12.27
CA ASP A 52 -3.94 -7.84 -11.72
C ASP A 52 -4.31 -7.26 -10.35
N VAL A 53 -3.74 -6.11 -9.97
CA VAL A 53 -3.96 -5.47 -8.67
C VAL A 53 -5.38 -4.95 -8.43
N LEU A 54 -6.25 -4.85 -9.45
CA LEU A 54 -7.64 -4.43 -9.29
C LEU A 54 -8.55 -5.63 -9.08
N ALA A 55 -9.43 -5.56 -8.08
CA ALA A 55 -10.55 -6.52 -7.96
C ALA A 55 -11.49 -6.38 -9.17
N GLU A 56 -12.12 -7.47 -9.61
CA GLU A 56 -13.10 -7.43 -10.73
C GLU A 56 -14.29 -6.53 -10.42
N ARG A 57 -14.73 -6.60 -9.18
CA ARG A 57 -15.79 -5.77 -8.62
C ARG A 57 -15.20 -4.95 -7.48
N LEU A 58 -15.05 -3.67 -7.70
CA LEU A 58 -14.49 -2.74 -6.74
C LEU A 58 -15.62 -1.98 -6.04
N LEU A 59 -15.54 -1.84 -4.73
CA LEU A 59 -16.46 -1.02 -3.97
C LEU A 59 -16.05 0.46 -4.08
N PHE A 60 -16.91 1.28 -4.67
CA PHE A 60 -16.70 2.71 -4.72
C PHE A 60 -17.63 3.42 -3.74
N VAL A 61 -17.07 4.28 -2.91
CA VAL A 61 -17.82 5.02 -1.88
C VAL A 61 -17.69 6.51 -2.13
N THR A 62 -18.81 7.19 -2.29
CA THR A 62 -18.88 8.66 -2.23
C THR A 62 -19.29 9.05 -0.81
N ALA A 63 -18.34 9.58 -0.04
CA ALA A 63 -18.55 9.93 1.36
C ALA A 63 -18.79 11.43 1.51
N THR A 64 -20.00 11.81 1.94
CA THR A 64 -20.36 13.17 2.37
C THR A 64 -20.50 13.20 3.88
N ARG A 65 -20.72 14.39 4.46
CA ARG A 65 -20.88 14.55 5.90
C ARG A 65 -21.99 13.68 6.51
N ASP A 66 -23.09 13.54 5.78
CA ASP A 66 -24.32 12.95 6.29
C ASP A 66 -24.67 11.62 5.61
N ARG A 67 -23.96 11.25 4.53
CA ARG A 67 -24.30 10.09 3.70
C ARG A 67 -23.06 9.46 3.08
N HIS A 68 -23.02 8.13 3.13
CA HIS A 68 -22.07 7.29 2.40
C HIS A 68 -22.82 6.48 1.37
N GLU A 69 -22.61 6.77 0.10
CA GLU A 69 -23.18 6.04 -1.02
C GLU A 69 -22.15 5.04 -1.52
N THR A 70 -22.51 3.76 -1.51
CA THR A 70 -21.62 2.69 -1.98
C THR A 70 -22.18 2.08 -3.24
N GLU A 71 -21.37 1.98 -4.27
CA GLU A 71 -21.67 1.27 -5.49
C GLU A 71 -20.60 0.24 -5.81
N THR A 72 -20.91 -0.69 -6.70
CA THR A 72 -19.96 -1.68 -7.19
C THR A 72 -19.58 -1.36 -8.62
N VAL A 73 -18.30 -1.06 -8.85
CA VAL A 73 -17.75 -0.76 -10.17
C VAL A 73 -17.17 -2.02 -10.80
N ASP A 74 -17.57 -2.33 -12.04
CA ASP A 74 -16.91 -3.34 -12.88
C ASP A 74 -15.62 -2.75 -13.43
N THR A 75 -14.49 -3.30 -13.02
CA THR A 75 -13.17 -2.83 -13.40
C THR A 75 -12.61 -3.51 -14.65
N SER A 76 -13.35 -4.36 -15.33
CA SER A 76 -12.88 -5.16 -16.46
C SER A 76 -12.24 -4.33 -17.59
N SER A 77 -12.80 -3.14 -17.86
CA SER A 77 -12.26 -2.20 -18.85
C SER A 77 -10.96 -1.54 -18.38
N ILE A 78 -10.83 -1.26 -17.07
CA ILE A 78 -9.66 -0.64 -16.45
C ILE A 78 -8.51 -1.64 -16.35
N ARG A 79 -8.78 -2.86 -15.89
CA ARG A 79 -7.78 -3.94 -15.74
C ARG A 79 -7.03 -4.24 -17.05
N ARG A 80 -7.69 -4.13 -18.19
CA ARG A 80 -7.07 -4.35 -19.49
C ARG A 80 -6.04 -3.29 -19.89
N LYS A 81 -6.07 -2.13 -19.22
CA LYS A 81 -5.21 -0.98 -19.51
C LYS A 81 -4.07 -0.82 -18.51
N LEU A 82 -4.04 -1.60 -17.43
CA LEU A 82 -3.04 -1.49 -16.37
C LEU A 82 -1.90 -2.47 -16.58
N TYR A 83 -0.68 -1.95 -16.64
CA TYR A 83 0.54 -2.68 -16.95
C TYR A 83 1.67 -2.33 -16.01
N HIS A 84 2.70 -3.18 -15.97
CA HIS A 84 3.95 -2.91 -15.27
C HIS A 84 5.16 -3.50 -15.98
N ASP A 85 6.34 -2.95 -15.69
CA ASP A 85 7.64 -3.54 -16.02
C ASP A 85 8.44 -3.69 -14.73
N LEU A 86 8.81 -4.93 -14.40
CA LEU A 86 9.55 -5.26 -13.18
C LEU A 86 10.95 -4.69 -13.15
N ASN A 87 11.63 -4.67 -14.30
CA ASN A 87 13.01 -4.25 -14.40
C ASN A 87 13.16 -2.75 -14.24
N GLU A 88 12.26 -2.00 -14.88
CA GLU A 88 12.24 -0.53 -14.84
C GLU A 88 11.43 0.03 -13.67
N GLN A 89 10.76 -0.84 -12.90
CA GLN A 89 9.84 -0.44 -11.82
C GLN A 89 8.72 0.47 -12.35
N SER A 90 8.26 0.19 -13.58
CA SER A 90 7.20 0.95 -14.23
C SER A 90 5.81 0.46 -13.83
N SER A 91 4.88 1.40 -13.70
CA SER A 91 3.46 1.13 -13.52
C SER A 91 2.66 2.13 -14.36
N LEU A 92 1.97 1.62 -15.38
CA LEU A 92 1.36 2.45 -16.40
C LEU A 92 -0.08 2.04 -16.69
N MET A 93 -0.92 3.03 -16.91
CA MET A 93 -2.13 2.90 -17.69
C MET A 93 -1.77 3.09 -19.18
N VAL A 94 -2.10 2.12 -20.02
CA VAL A 94 -1.89 2.17 -21.47
C VAL A 94 -3.23 1.93 -22.17
N ASP A 95 -3.74 2.94 -22.84
CA ASP A 95 -5.00 2.89 -23.57
C ASP A 95 -4.75 3.14 -25.06
N HIS A 96 -5.15 2.20 -25.90
CA HIS A 96 -5.02 2.29 -27.35
C HIS A 96 -6.31 1.81 -28.08
N THR A 97 -7.42 1.82 -27.33
CA THR A 97 -8.70 1.23 -27.81
C THR A 97 -9.25 1.92 -29.04
N ASP A 98 -9.05 3.24 -29.19
CA ASP A 98 -9.61 4.04 -30.28
C ASP A 98 -8.60 4.34 -31.39
N GLY A 99 -7.53 3.55 -31.50
CA GLY A 99 -6.46 3.78 -32.47
C GLY A 99 -5.51 4.91 -32.11
N THR A 100 -5.73 5.58 -30.95
CA THR A 100 -4.81 6.56 -30.38
C THR A 100 -4.21 6.01 -29.11
N LEU A 101 -2.89 6.13 -28.96
CA LEU A 101 -2.18 5.67 -27.77
C LEU A 101 -2.14 6.76 -26.70
N HIS A 102 -2.67 6.44 -25.53
CA HIS A 102 -2.58 7.26 -24.31
C HIS A 102 -1.82 6.46 -23.25
N VAL A 103 -0.76 7.05 -22.70
CA VAL A 103 0.08 6.46 -21.68
C VAL A 103 0.16 7.39 -20.48
N GLU A 104 -0.15 6.87 -19.30
CA GLU A 104 -0.09 7.66 -18.06
C GLU A 104 0.45 6.82 -16.92
N GLY A 105 1.30 7.42 -16.06
CA GLY A 105 1.77 6.79 -14.84
C GLY A 105 3.26 6.90 -14.57
N VAL A 106 3.78 5.91 -13.87
CA VAL A 106 5.16 5.79 -13.41
C VAL A 106 6.00 5.08 -14.46
N VAL A 107 6.93 5.78 -15.11
CA VAL A 107 7.84 5.20 -16.11
C VAL A 107 9.02 4.50 -15.47
N ASN A 108 9.57 5.11 -14.43
CA ASN A 108 10.63 4.53 -13.59
C ASN A 108 10.70 5.30 -12.26
N SER A 109 11.76 5.10 -11.53
CA SER A 109 11.98 5.72 -10.21
C SER A 109 11.89 7.25 -10.19
N LYS A 110 12.18 7.92 -11.30
CA LYS A 110 12.24 9.39 -11.37
C LYS A 110 11.23 9.98 -12.35
N LEU A 111 10.86 9.23 -13.37
CA LEU A 111 10.10 9.73 -14.48
C LEU A 111 8.62 9.33 -14.40
N ARG A 112 7.76 10.28 -14.72
CA ARG A 112 6.33 10.10 -14.91
C ARG A 112 5.94 10.52 -16.32
N ILE A 113 4.87 9.95 -16.84
CA ILE A 113 4.34 10.28 -18.15
C ILE A 113 2.84 10.57 -18.08
N LYS A 114 2.40 11.55 -18.84
CA LYS A 114 0.98 11.86 -19.03
C LYS A 114 0.72 12.34 -20.44
N PRO A 115 -0.46 12.06 -21.03
CA PRO A 115 -0.82 12.59 -22.34
C PRO A 115 -1.08 14.10 -22.29
N ILE A 116 -0.81 14.78 -23.40
CA ILE A 116 -1.19 16.17 -23.68
C ILE A 116 -2.24 16.14 -24.82
N PRO A 117 -3.53 15.98 -24.51
CA PRO A 117 -4.56 15.75 -25.54
C PRO A 117 -4.68 16.88 -26.56
N GLU A 118 -4.46 18.13 -26.11
CA GLU A 118 -4.50 19.35 -26.93
C GLU A 118 -3.15 19.65 -27.61
N GLY A 119 -2.12 18.79 -27.35
CA GLY A 119 -0.80 18.93 -27.93
C GLY A 119 -0.78 18.61 -29.42
N GLU A 120 0.23 19.15 -30.11
CA GLU A 120 0.47 18.84 -31.53
C GLU A 120 0.70 17.35 -31.74
N ARG A 121 0.01 16.75 -32.71
CA ARG A 121 0.20 15.35 -33.08
C ARG A 121 1.43 15.18 -33.95
N SER A 122 2.08 14.02 -33.83
CA SER A 122 3.17 13.67 -34.76
C SER A 122 2.66 13.57 -36.21
N ALA A 123 3.58 13.53 -37.19
CA ALA A 123 3.25 13.31 -38.59
C ALA A 123 2.50 11.98 -38.82
N GLN A 124 2.62 11.00 -37.91
CA GLN A 124 1.91 9.71 -37.92
C GLN A 124 0.62 9.75 -37.09
N GLY A 125 0.24 10.90 -36.51
CA GLY A 125 -0.98 11.07 -35.72
C GLY A 125 -0.85 10.66 -34.25
N HIS A 126 0.36 10.36 -33.74
CA HIS A 126 0.57 9.98 -32.34
C HIS A 126 0.28 11.16 -31.41
N VAL A 127 -0.28 10.86 -30.23
CA VAL A 127 -0.56 11.85 -29.18
C VAL A 127 0.75 12.27 -28.52
N LEU A 128 0.88 13.58 -28.31
CA LEU A 128 1.98 14.16 -27.55
C LEU A 128 1.83 13.83 -26.07
N HIS A 129 2.95 13.47 -25.43
CA HIS A 129 3.00 13.21 -23.98
C HIS A 129 4.09 14.07 -23.33
N SER A 130 3.83 14.46 -22.10
CA SER A 130 4.84 15.03 -21.21
C SER A 130 5.50 13.91 -20.41
N LEU A 131 6.81 13.79 -20.52
CA LEU A 131 7.68 12.96 -19.70
C LEU A 131 8.43 13.88 -18.75
N TYR A 132 8.16 13.78 -17.44
CA TYR A 132 8.68 14.74 -16.45
C TYR A 132 9.29 14.05 -15.24
N GLU A 133 10.27 14.73 -14.64
CA GLU A 133 10.86 14.27 -13.38
C GLU A 133 9.98 14.66 -12.18
N VAL A 134 9.86 13.74 -11.23
CA VAL A 134 9.25 13.97 -9.93
C VAL A 134 10.34 13.90 -8.88
N GLU A 135 10.44 14.93 -8.06
CA GLU A 135 11.18 14.84 -6.80
C GLU A 135 10.31 14.05 -5.83
N GLU A 136 10.76 12.87 -5.46
CA GLU A 136 10.08 12.08 -4.44
C GLU A 136 10.00 12.90 -3.14
N ILE A 137 8.87 12.78 -2.44
CA ILE A 137 8.65 13.45 -1.17
C ILE A 137 9.77 13.05 -0.22
N LYS A 138 10.62 13.99 0.17
CA LYS A 138 11.68 13.77 1.16
C LYS A 138 11.05 13.65 2.53
N ALA A 139 10.58 12.46 2.85
CA ALA A 139 9.98 12.18 4.13
C ALA A 139 11.06 12.01 5.20
N SER A 140 11.03 12.86 6.20
CA SER A 140 11.59 12.48 7.49
C SER A 140 10.54 11.59 8.17
N PHE A 141 10.70 10.28 8.05
CA PHE A 141 9.81 9.36 8.74
C PHE A 141 9.98 9.52 10.25
N ILE A 142 8.87 9.66 10.97
CA ILE A 142 8.91 9.74 12.43
C ILE A 142 9.49 8.43 12.95
N ASN A 143 10.46 8.54 13.86
CA ASN A 143 10.99 7.38 14.55
C ASN A 143 9.90 6.74 15.42
N ILE A 144 9.17 5.77 14.87
CA ILE A 144 8.07 5.03 15.52
C ILE A 144 8.58 4.25 16.77
N GLY A 145 9.88 4.16 16.99
CA GLY A 145 10.44 3.67 18.25
C GLY A 145 9.88 4.38 19.48
N ALA A 146 9.39 5.64 19.35
CA ALA A 146 8.66 6.34 20.39
C ALA A 146 7.20 5.87 20.53
N TYR A 147 6.56 5.39 19.47
CA TYR A 147 5.18 4.89 19.50
C TYR A 147 5.06 3.51 20.17
N SER A 148 6.08 2.66 20.00
CA SER A 148 6.18 1.37 20.69
C SER A 148 6.29 1.48 22.20
N ARG A 149 6.74 2.62 22.75
CA ARG A 149 6.86 2.83 24.19
C ARG A 149 5.55 3.20 24.90
N TYR A 150 4.51 3.53 24.16
CA TYR A 150 3.23 3.92 24.73
C TYR A 150 2.28 2.73 24.99
N TYR A 151 2.62 1.53 24.50
CA TYR A 151 1.88 0.32 24.84
C TYR A 151 2.70 -0.52 25.82
N PRO A 152 2.19 -0.76 27.08
CA PRO A 152 2.96 -1.43 28.10
C PRO A 152 3.22 -2.90 27.76
N GLU A 153 4.49 -3.27 27.83
CA GLU A 153 5.10 -4.59 28.13
C GLU A 153 4.43 -5.92 27.75
N ALA A 154 3.29 -5.98 27.09
CA ALA A 154 2.71 -7.27 26.68
C ALA A 154 3.52 -7.95 25.56
N ASP A 155 4.22 -7.18 24.72
CA ASP A 155 4.92 -7.66 23.55
C ASP A 155 6.43 -7.96 23.77
N ALA A 156 7.04 -7.31 24.76
CA ALA A 156 8.48 -7.49 25.02
C ALA A 156 8.85 -8.88 25.58
N ARG A 157 7.88 -9.63 26.12
CA ARG A 157 8.12 -10.98 26.66
C ARG A 157 8.04 -12.09 25.64
N ARG A 158 7.54 -11.84 24.42
CA ARG A 158 7.42 -12.88 23.38
C ARG A 158 8.68 -13.06 22.53
N HIS A 159 9.58 -12.08 22.47
CA HIS A 159 10.79 -12.16 21.64
C HIS A 159 12.05 -12.64 22.38
N GLN A 160 11.96 -13.03 23.65
CA GLN A 160 13.10 -13.54 24.44
C GLN A 160 13.18 -15.06 24.58
N VAL A 161 12.51 -15.80 23.73
CA VAL A 161 12.64 -17.27 23.68
C VAL A 161 13.35 -17.68 22.42
N SER A 162 14.64 -17.47 22.35
CA SER A 162 15.57 -18.34 21.61
C SER A 162 17.01 -17.86 21.76
N SER A 163 17.61 -18.03 22.87
CA SER A 163 19.05 -18.30 23.04
C SER A 163 19.33 -18.60 24.51
N ARG A 164 18.99 -19.80 24.93
CA ARG A 164 19.56 -20.37 26.16
C ARG A 164 20.10 -21.73 25.86
N ASN A 165 21.42 -21.76 25.75
CA ASN A 165 22.35 -22.81 26.22
C ASN A 165 21.91 -24.27 26.12
N ILE A 166 22.47 -24.94 25.14
CA ILE A 166 22.68 -26.40 25.17
C ILE A 166 23.76 -26.67 26.26
N GLN A 167 23.35 -27.02 27.46
CA GLN A 167 24.22 -27.70 28.39
C GLN A 167 24.06 -29.22 28.20
N VAL A 168 25.16 -29.86 27.82
CA VAL A 168 25.31 -31.31 27.76
C VAL A 168 25.33 -31.83 29.19
N ILE A 169 24.30 -32.58 29.62
CA ILE A 169 24.29 -33.33 30.85
C ILE A 169 24.32 -34.82 30.51
N ARG A 170 25.33 -35.51 31.02
CA ARG A 170 25.51 -36.96 30.96
C ARG A 170 24.49 -37.71 31.84
N PRO A 171 24.16 -38.99 31.54
CA PRO A 171 23.02 -39.68 32.11
C PRO A 171 23.31 -40.27 33.49
N GLY A 172 22.35 -40.05 34.40
CA GLY A 172 22.22 -40.77 35.65
C GLY A 172 20.79 -41.30 35.77
N SER A 173 20.67 -42.59 35.95
CA SER A 173 19.44 -43.38 36.08
C SER A 173 18.57 -42.99 37.26
N HIS A 174 17.23 -42.84 37.07
CA HIS A 174 16.21 -43.44 37.95
C HIS A 174 14.80 -43.33 37.32
N HIS A 175 14.08 -44.44 37.40
CA HIS A 175 12.68 -44.64 36.97
C HIS A 175 11.68 -43.65 37.57
N LEU A 176 10.68 -43.19 36.76
CA LEU A 176 9.25 -43.24 37.12
C LEU A 176 8.36 -42.77 35.97
N SER A 177 7.42 -43.64 35.67
CA SER A 177 6.12 -43.51 34.94
C SER A 177 5.95 -42.46 33.87
N GLN A 178 5.85 -42.95 32.64
CA GLN A 178 5.38 -42.29 31.43
C GLN A 178 3.87 -42.00 31.50
N ALA A 179 3.50 -40.70 31.48
CA ALA A 179 2.24 -40.29 30.90
C ALA A 179 2.53 -39.88 29.45
N ASN A 180 2.11 -40.71 28.50
CA ASN A 180 2.19 -40.43 27.06
C ASN A 180 1.34 -39.19 26.72
N ARG A 181 1.99 -38.05 26.67
CA ARG A 181 1.43 -36.85 26.02
C ARG A 181 1.96 -36.84 24.60
N THR A 182 1.19 -37.43 23.68
CA THR A 182 1.45 -37.35 22.24
C THR A 182 1.26 -35.88 21.81
N THR A 183 2.35 -35.13 21.77
CA THR A 183 2.39 -33.83 21.11
C THR A 183 2.40 -34.10 19.61
N THR A 184 1.25 -34.07 19.00
CA THR A 184 1.13 -34.05 17.55
C THR A 184 1.68 -32.70 17.08
N THR A 185 2.96 -32.70 16.69
CA THR A 185 3.58 -31.58 15.97
C THR A 185 2.96 -31.58 14.58
N THR A 186 1.89 -30.83 14.39
CA THR A 186 1.34 -30.56 13.07
C THR A 186 2.39 -29.72 12.35
N THR A 187 3.17 -30.32 11.47
CA THR A 187 4.02 -29.60 10.52
C THR A 187 3.10 -28.79 9.61
N ARG A 188 2.95 -27.50 9.91
CA ARG A 188 2.16 -26.56 9.10
C ARG A 188 2.88 -26.33 7.78
N ARG A 189 2.12 -26.31 6.68
CA ARG A 189 2.65 -25.87 5.41
C ARG A 189 2.95 -24.36 5.50
N PRO A 190 4.12 -23.91 5.03
CA PRO A 190 4.41 -22.48 4.99
C PRO A 190 3.42 -21.75 4.08
N VAL A 191 3.03 -20.55 4.47
CA VAL A 191 2.26 -19.63 3.59
C VAL A 191 3.13 -19.33 2.38
N LEU A 192 2.63 -19.64 1.19
CA LEU A 192 3.37 -19.42 -0.05
C LEU A 192 3.06 -18.06 -0.66
N GLU A 193 1.82 -17.59 -0.50
CA GLU A 193 1.32 -16.34 -1.02
C GLU A 193 0.36 -15.70 -0.01
N PHE A 194 0.42 -14.40 0.13
CA PHE A 194 -0.48 -13.60 0.95
C PHE A 194 -0.98 -12.42 0.11
N THR A 195 -2.27 -12.40 -0.18
CA THR A 195 -2.92 -11.30 -0.88
C THR A 195 -3.44 -10.29 0.14
N VAL A 196 -3.04 -9.04 -0.01
CA VAL A 196 -3.45 -7.91 0.82
C VAL A 196 -4.57 -7.16 0.12
N GLU A 197 -5.78 -7.22 0.66
CA GLU A 197 -6.90 -6.42 0.20
C GLU A 197 -6.77 -4.99 0.71
N VAL A 198 -6.75 -4.04 -0.22
CA VAL A 198 -6.52 -2.62 0.10
C VAL A 198 -7.78 -1.81 -0.22
N HIS A 199 -8.23 -1.00 0.74
CA HIS A 199 -9.19 0.07 0.51
C HIS A 199 -8.48 1.41 0.63
N VAL A 200 -8.57 2.25 -0.41
CA VAL A 200 -7.95 3.58 -0.40
C VAL A 200 -9.02 4.65 -0.23
N ILE A 201 -8.80 5.53 0.74
CA ILE A 201 -9.57 6.75 0.93
C ILE A 201 -8.78 7.89 0.31
N SER A 202 -9.36 8.61 -0.64
CA SER A 202 -8.83 9.88 -1.17
C SER A 202 -9.56 11.01 -0.48
N ASP A 203 -8.85 11.88 0.23
CA ASP A 203 -9.45 13.02 0.92
C ASP A 203 -9.92 14.11 -0.07
N GLU A 204 -10.67 15.09 0.41
CA GLU A 204 -11.24 16.14 -0.42
C GLU A 204 -10.15 16.94 -1.15
N GLU A 205 -9.04 17.26 -0.47
CA GLU A 205 -7.92 18.01 -1.05
C GLU A 205 -7.24 17.26 -2.21
N HIS A 206 -7.14 15.93 -2.07
CA HIS A 206 -6.57 15.08 -3.12
C HIS A 206 -7.56 14.87 -4.27
N ASN A 207 -8.81 14.44 -3.97
CA ASN A 207 -9.72 13.97 -5.02
C ASN A 207 -10.38 15.08 -5.85
N GLN A 208 -10.40 16.34 -5.39
CA GLN A 208 -10.93 17.46 -6.18
C GLN A 208 -10.21 17.69 -7.52
N ASN A 209 -9.02 17.12 -7.68
CA ASN A 209 -8.20 17.25 -8.88
C ASN A 209 -8.56 16.25 -9.99
N PHE A 210 -9.44 15.29 -9.71
CA PHE A 210 -9.85 14.26 -10.65
C PHE A 210 -11.18 14.62 -11.31
N ALA A 211 -11.24 14.51 -12.65
CA ALA A 211 -12.42 14.84 -13.43
C ALA A 211 -13.56 13.81 -13.29
N SER A 212 -13.25 12.59 -12.88
CA SER A 212 -14.21 11.50 -12.71
C SER A 212 -13.74 10.43 -11.72
N GLU A 213 -14.70 9.66 -11.22
CA GLU A 213 -14.45 8.48 -10.37
C GLU A 213 -13.55 7.45 -11.06
N ILE A 214 -13.76 7.21 -12.33
CA ILE A 214 -12.95 6.30 -13.13
C ILE A 214 -11.49 6.77 -13.20
N GLN A 215 -11.26 8.07 -13.35
CA GLN A 215 -9.90 8.63 -13.35
C GLN A 215 -9.24 8.42 -11.99
N LEU A 216 -9.96 8.63 -10.88
CA LEU A 216 -9.45 8.37 -9.54
C LEU A 216 -9.10 6.88 -9.33
N ILE A 217 -9.99 5.96 -9.76
CA ILE A 217 -9.74 4.51 -9.67
C ILE A 217 -8.51 4.12 -10.50
N LEU A 218 -8.36 4.65 -11.73
CA LEU A 218 -7.19 4.41 -12.57
C LEU A 218 -5.91 4.87 -11.90
N TYR A 219 -5.92 6.09 -11.38
CA TYR A 219 -4.78 6.68 -10.67
C TYR A 219 -4.35 5.80 -9.48
N ILE A 220 -5.30 5.47 -8.61
CA ILE A 220 -5.03 4.61 -7.45
C ILE A 220 -4.58 3.21 -7.90
N GLY A 221 -5.15 2.68 -8.98
CA GLY A 221 -4.72 1.41 -9.58
C GLY A 221 -3.24 1.43 -10.00
N VAL A 222 -2.79 2.50 -10.64
CA VAL A 222 -1.37 2.70 -10.99
C VAL A 222 -0.51 2.79 -9.73
N MET A 223 -0.97 3.51 -8.69
CA MET A 223 -0.27 3.62 -7.40
C MET A 223 -0.09 2.26 -6.73
N ILE A 224 -1.16 1.48 -6.55
CA ILE A 224 -1.11 0.13 -5.93
C ILE A 224 -0.22 -0.82 -6.75
N ASN A 225 -0.30 -0.76 -8.07
CA ASN A 225 0.55 -1.56 -8.95
C ASN A 225 2.04 -1.19 -8.76
N ALA A 226 2.36 0.11 -8.67
CA ALA A 226 3.70 0.56 -8.36
C ALA A 226 4.17 0.13 -6.95
N VAL A 227 3.29 0.16 -5.95
CA VAL A 227 3.56 -0.35 -4.59
C VAL A 227 3.88 -1.84 -4.64
N GLN A 228 3.08 -2.65 -5.35
CA GLN A 228 3.31 -4.09 -5.48
C GLN A 228 4.74 -4.42 -5.96
N LEU A 229 5.28 -3.63 -6.90
CA LEU A 229 6.64 -3.85 -7.42
C LEU A 229 7.71 -3.83 -6.33
N ARG A 230 7.53 -3.07 -5.23
CA ARG A 230 8.47 -2.99 -4.11
C ARG A 230 8.49 -4.26 -3.25
N PHE A 231 7.43 -5.07 -3.32
CA PHE A 231 7.28 -6.29 -2.54
C PHE A 231 7.61 -7.57 -3.33
N LEU A 232 7.80 -7.49 -4.64
CA LEU A 232 8.02 -8.65 -5.51
C LEU A 232 9.33 -9.40 -5.21
N GLY A 233 10.30 -8.75 -4.56
CA GLY A 233 11.51 -9.41 -4.05
C GLY A 233 11.24 -10.39 -2.92
N MET A 234 10.18 -10.18 -2.16
CA MET A 234 9.82 -11.00 -1.02
C MET A 234 9.28 -12.37 -1.45
N ARG A 235 9.77 -13.43 -0.79
CA ARG A 235 9.34 -14.81 -1.05
C ARG A 235 8.99 -15.53 0.24
N MET A 236 8.00 -16.40 0.16
CA MET A 236 7.53 -17.25 1.27
C MET A 236 7.13 -16.45 2.53
N PRO A 237 6.03 -15.67 2.45
CA PRO A 237 5.08 -15.59 1.36
C PRO A 237 5.49 -14.58 0.29
N THR A 238 5.03 -14.80 -0.95
CA THR A 238 4.92 -13.73 -1.93
C THR A 238 3.79 -12.81 -1.49
N ILE A 239 4.03 -11.50 -1.46
CA ILE A 239 2.99 -10.51 -1.14
C ILE A 239 2.38 -10.01 -2.44
N LYS A 240 1.06 -10.10 -2.55
CA LYS A 240 0.26 -9.52 -3.62
C LYS A 240 -0.69 -8.48 -3.06
N PHE A 241 -1.05 -7.50 -3.86
CA PHE A 241 -2.04 -6.49 -3.48
C PHE A 241 -3.27 -6.58 -4.38
N LYS A 242 -4.43 -6.33 -3.79
CA LYS A 242 -5.70 -6.26 -4.48
C LYS A 242 -6.46 -5.02 -4.02
N LEU A 243 -6.62 -4.03 -4.91
CA LEU A 243 -7.47 -2.87 -4.63
C LEU A 243 -8.94 -3.32 -4.70
N VAL A 244 -9.58 -3.38 -3.54
CA VAL A 244 -10.96 -3.86 -3.38
C VAL A 244 -11.96 -2.73 -3.18
N GLY A 245 -11.47 -1.55 -2.76
CA GLY A 245 -12.34 -0.40 -2.52
C GLY A 245 -11.63 0.93 -2.68
N VAL A 246 -12.39 1.95 -3.06
CA VAL A 246 -11.98 3.35 -3.13
C VAL A 246 -13.08 4.22 -2.50
N THR A 247 -12.70 5.09 -1.57
CA THR A 247 -13.58 6.13 -1.04
C THR A 247 -13.14 7.49 -1.58
N MET A 248 -14.04 8.18 -2.26
CA MET A 248 -13.91 9.59 -2.61
C MET A 248 -14.58 10.42 -1.52
N SER A 249 -13.79 11.04 -0.64
CA SER A 249 -14.30 11.86 0.45
C SER A 249 -14.67 13.26 -0.05
N LYS A 250 -15.88 13.68 0.25
CA LYS A 250 -16.36 15.06 0.04
C LYS A 250 -16.48 15.82 1.36
N SER A 251 -16.15 15.16 2.47
CA SER A 251 -16.10 15.75 3.80
C SER A 251 -15.26 14.87 4.71
N ASP A 252 -14.07 15.32 5.04
CA ASP A 252 -13.04 14.56 5.76
C ASP A 252 -13.30 14.54 7.28
N THR A 253 -14.43 13.95 7.72
CA THR A 253 -14.82 13.89 9.14
C THR A 253 -13.80 13.14 10.01
N PHE A 254 -13.03 12.26 9.40
CA PHE A 254 -11.92 11.53 10.03
C PHE A 254 -10.63 12.34 10.14
N ALA A 255 -10.50 13.47 9.43
CA ALA A 255 -9.28 14.27 9.44
C ALA A 255 -9.17 15.13 10.69
N SER A 256 -7.96 15.30 11.19
CA SER A 256 -7.59 16.30 12.17
C SER A 256 -6.68 17.33 11.52
N VAL A 257 -7.16 18.54 11.32
CA VAL A 257 -6.41 19.59 10.61
C VAL A 257 -5.93 20.64 11.61
N ILE A 258 -4.62 20.91 11.62
CA ILE A 258 -3.97 21.91 12.47
C ILE A 258 -3.13 22.83 11.58
N LEU A 259 -3.41 24.12 11.61
CA LEU A 259 -2.70 25.15 10.83
C LEU A 259 -2.56 24.79 9.32
N GLY A 260 -3.60 24.17 8.75
CA GLY A 260 -3.66 23.79 7.35
C GLY A 260 -2.99 22.46 7.02
N THR A 261 -2.39 21.77 7.99
CA THR A 261 -1.77 20.45 7.82
C THR A 261 -2.61 19.34 8.45
N LEU A 262 -2.50 18.13 7.96
CA LEU A 262 -3.14 16.93 8.52
C LEU A 262 -2.32 16.41 9.71
N GLU A 263 -2.87 16.46 10.90
CA GLU A 263 -2.19 15.90 12.08
C GLU A 263 -2.32 14.37 12.05
N ALA A 264 -1.19 13.69 11.96
CA ALA A 264 -1.13 12.27 11.64
C ALA A 264 -1.75 11.36 12.72
N TYR A 265 -1.39 11.57 13.99
CA TYR A 265 -1.77 10.64 15.06
C TYR A 265 -3.26 10.71 15.41
N GLU A 266 -3.82 11.90 15.48
CA GLU A 266 -5.24 12.05 15.74
C GLU A 266 -6.07 11.60 14.54
N THR A 267 -5.57 11.81 13.33
CA THR A 267 -6.21 11.31 12.11
C THR A 267 -6.23 9.78 12.06
N ILE A 268 -5.13 9.10 12.41
CA ILE A 268 -5.09 7.62 12.51
C ILE A 268 -6.13 7.12 13.52
N ASN A 269 -6.22 7.74 14.72
CA ASN A 269 -7.20 7.36 15.72
C ASN A 269 -8.64 7.51 15.23
N LYS A 270 -8.94 8.62 14.54
CA LYS A 270 -10.25 8.85 13.94
C LYS A 270 -10.56 7.89 12.78
N LEU A 271 -9.56 7.51 11.98
CA LEU A 271 -9.72 6.52 10.93
C LEU A 271 -10.00 5.13 11.49
N GLU A 272 -9.34 4.73 12.59
CA GLU A 272 -9.65 3.48 13.29
C GLU A 272 -11.10 3.45 13.77
N GLU A 273 -11.58 4.57 14.32
CA GLU A 273 -12.95 4.70 14.77
C GLU A 273 -13.94 4.69 13.59
N HIS A 274 -13.60 5.39 12.49
CA HIS A 274 -14.37 5.41 11.26
C HIS A 274 -14.53 3.99 10.66
N TYR A 275 -13.45 3.18 10.70
CA TYR A 275 -13.50 1.79 10.32
C TYR A 275 -14.42 0.96 11.26
N LYS A 276 -14.28 1.10 12.59
CA LYS A 276 -15.11 0.39 13.57
C LYS A 276 -16.59 0.71 13.46
N GLN A 277 -16.93 1.93 13.03
CA GLN A 277 -18.30 2.36 12.78
C GLN A 277 -18.88 1.81 11.47
N GLY A 278 -18.10 1.07 10.69
CA GLY A 278 -18.57 0.41 9.46
C GLY A 278 -18.67 1.34 8.24
N TYR A 279 -18.03 2.51 8.27
CA TYR A 279 -18.05 3.44 7.14
C TYR A 279 -17.17 2.97 5.96
N ILE A 280 -16.31 1.99 6.20
CA ILE A 280 -15.46 1.40 5.17
C ILE A 280 -15.98 -0.01 4.86
N PRO A 281 -16.63 -0.20 3.70
CA PRO A 281 -17.27 -1.48 3.38
C PRO A 281 -16.25 -2.55 2.97
N GLY A 282 -16.67 -3.82 3.01
CA GLY A 282 -15.94 -4.95 2.43
C GLY A 282 -14.87 -5.57 3.33
N ASN A 283 -14.67 -5.08 4.56
CA ASN A 283 -13.67 -5.59 5.52
C ASN A 283 -12.26 -5.80 4.91
N PRO A 284 -11.67 -4.78 4.26
CA PRO A 284 -10.35 -4.90 3.63
C PRO A 284 -9.25 -5.18 4.66
N ASP A 285 -8.16 -5.82 4.25
CA ASP A 285 -7.03 -6.13 5.14
C ASP A 285 -6.29 -4.87 5.59
N THR A 286 -6.28 -3.85 4.73
CA THR A 286 -5.65 -2.56 4.99
C THR A 286 -6.52 -1.41 4.48
N VAL A 287 -6.50 -0.29 5.19
CA VAL A 287 -7.11 0.98 4.79
C VAL A 287 -6.02 2.03 4.69
N TYR A 288 -5.92 2.70 3.56
CA TYR A 288 -4.92 3.74 3.35
C TYR A 288 -5.60 5.07 3.02
N LEU A 289 -5.33 6.10 3.82
CA LEU A 289 -5.73 7.47 3.51
C LEU A 289 -4.64 8.14 2.64
N MET A 290 -4.99 8.45 1.41
CA MET A 290 -4.21 9.26 0.50
C MET A 290 -4.66 10.71 0.65
N THR A 291 -3.77 11.58 1.11
CA THR A 291 -4.07 12.99 1.41
C THR A 291 -3.32 13.94 0.49
N GLY A 292 -4.03 14.96 0.00
CA GLY A 292 -3.43 16.09 -0.71
C GLY A 292 -2.86 17.17 0.22
N ARG A 293 -3.00 17.00 1.54
CA ARG A 293 -2.51 17.95 2.55
C ARG A 293 -1.11 17.56 3.01
N ASP A 294 -0.30 18.57 3.35
CA ASP A 294 0.92 18.33 4.13
C ASP A 294 0.56 17.62 5.44
N VAL A 295 1.30 16.57 5.77
CA VAL A 295 1.14 15.82 7.01
C VAL A 295 2.02 16.43 8.10
N SER A 296 1.52 16.45 9.32
CA SER A 296 2.24 16.99 10.48
C SER A 296 2.09 16.07 11.69
N SER A 297 2.93 16.31 12.68
CA SER A 297 2.87 15.66 13.99
C SER A 297 2.96 16.67 15.12
N THR A 298 2.13 16.50 16.12
CA THR A 298 2.20 17.24 17.40
C THR A 298 3.01 16.49 18.46
N LYS A 299 3.54 15.30 18.15
CA LYS A 299 4.39 14.55 19.08
C LYS A 299 5.82 15.08 19.02
N GLY A 300 6.24 15.73 20.10
CA GLY A 300 7.53 16.38 20.23
C GLY A 300 7.40 17.85 20.61
N GLU A 301 8.44 18.64 20.38
CA GLU A 301 8.40 20.07 20.60
C GLU A 301 7.81 20.80 19.38
N GLY A 302 6.57 21.28 19.51
CA GLY A 302 5.88 22.04 18.48
C GLY A 302 5.31 21.18 17.35
N LEU A 303 4.77 21.85 16.31
CA LEU A 303 4.21 21.21 15.13
C LEU A 303 5.35 20.84 14.15
N GLN A 304 5.56 19.56 13.93
CA GLN A 304 6.54 19.02 12.98
C GLN A 304 5.86 18.79 11.63
N LYS A 305 6.36 19.41 10.57
CA LYS A 305 5.82 19.33 9.19
C LYS A 305 6.65 18.46 8.25
N ASN A 306 7.62 17.73 8.78
CA ASN A 306 8.51 16.88 8.00
C ASN A 306 8.08 15.41 8.02
N VAL A 307 6.79 15.15 8.22
CA VAL A 307 6.18 13.83 8.23
C VAL A 307 5.45 13.65 6.92
N ALA A 308 5.72 12.59 6.18
CA ALA A 308 5.00 12.31 4.94
C ALA A 308 3.92 11.24 5.09
N GLY A 309 3.99 10.44 6.13
CA GLY A 309 3.00 9.39 6.39
C GLY A 309 3.08 8.83 7.80
N LEU A 310 2.12 7.99 8.14
CA LEU A 310 2.05 7.26 9.40
C LEU A 310 1.24 5.97 9.25
N ALA A 311 1.71 4.89 9.89
CA ALA A 311 0.99 3.62 9.95
C ALA A 311 1.12 2.94 11.30
N ASN A 312 0.20 2.03 11.59
CA ASN A 312 0.30 1.12 12.73
C ASN A 312 1.14 -0.10 12.37
N VAL A 313 2.29 -0.30 13.01
CA VAL A 313 3.14 -1.46 12.75
C VAL A 313 2.43 -2.77 13.08
N GLY A 314 2.30 -3.64 12.09
CA GLY A 314 1.62 -4.94 12.24
C GLY A 314 0.10 -4.82 12.35
N GLY A 315 -0.49 -3.74 11.85
CA GLY A 315 -1.93 -3.48 11.92
C GLY A 315 -2.78 -4.25 10.92
N VAL A 316 -2.18 -4.91 9.92
CA VAL A 316 -2.91 -5.65 8.88
C VAL A 316 -3.92 -6.62 9.49
N CYS A 317 -5.12 -6.71 8.90
CA CYS A 317 -6.23 -7.58 9.35
C CYS A 317 -6.77 -7.29 10.77
N THR A 318 -6.33 -6.23 11.44
CA THR A 318 -6.80 -5.84 12.77
C THR A 318 -7.65 -4.56 12.72
N VAL A 319 -8.21 -4.14 13.85
CA VAL A 319 -8.88 -2.82 13.96
C VAL A 319 -7.93 -1.65 13.70
N ARG A 320 -6.62 -1.90 13.74
CA ARG A 320 -5.54 -0.92 13.53
C ARG A 320 -4.98 -0.97 12.10
N ARG A 321 -5.72 -1.50 11.15
CA ARG A 321 -5.36 -1.68 9.73
C ARG A 321 -5.21 -0.39 8.93
N VAL A 322 -5.14 0.75 9.57
CA VAL A 322 -5.16 2.07 8.95
C VAL A 322 -3.76 2.67 8.84
N ALA A 323 -3.50 3.32 7.70
CA ALA A 323 -2.32 4.12 7.43
C ALA A 323 -2.72 5.38 6.67
N LEU A 324 -1.84 6.37 6.63
CA LEU A 324 -2.01 7.58 5.84
C LEU A 324 -0.69 8.03 5.21
N GLY A 325 -0.77 8.77 4.13
CA GLY A 325 0.40 9.40 3.52
C GLY A 325 0.03 10.44 2.48
N GLU A 326 0.97 11.34 2.25
CA GLU A 326 0.89 12.41 1.28
C GLU A 326 0.97 11.87 -0.15
N ASP A 327 0.21 12.52 -1.03
CA ASP A 327 0.35 12.38 -2.48
C ASP A 327 -0.13 13.67 -3.17
N VAL A 328 0.69 14.20 -4.05
CA VAL A 328 0.26 15.28 -4.92
C VAL A 328 -0.55 14.69 -6.06
N ALA A 329 -1.82 14.98 -6.10
CA ALA A 329 -2.74 14.42 -7.08
C ALA A 329 -2.19 14.54 -8.52
N LEU A 330 -2.34 13.48 -9.31
CA LEU A 330 -1.89 13.37 -10.70
C LEU A 330 -0.36 13.37 -10.89
N SER A 331 0.44 13.27 -9.82
CA SER A 331 1.91 13.24 -9.89
C SER A 331 2.53 11.87 -9.64
N TYR A 332 1.83 10.97 -8.93
CA TYR A 332 2.35 9.67 -8.46
C TYR A 332 3.60 9.80 -7.57
N ASP A 333 3.80 10.91 -6.88
CA ASP A 333 4.97 11.10 -6.01
C ASP A 333 4.82 10.41 -4.65
N GLY A 334 3.59 10.17 -4.19
CA GLY A 334 3.28 9.43 -2.97
C GLY A 334 3.51 7.91 -3.02
N VAL A 335 3.93 7.34 -4.16
CA VAL A 335 4.16 5.87 -4.29
C VAL A 335 5.15 5.36 -3.25
N TYR A 336 6.23 6.10 -2.98
CA TYR A 336 7.23 5.70 -1.99
C TYR A 336 6.65 5.70 -0.58
N VAL A 337 5.95 6.78 -0.21
CA VAL A 337 5.29 6.92 1.09
C VAL A 337 4.28 5.79 1.29
N MET A 338 3.42 5.55 0.31
CA MET A 338 2.40 4.49 0.37
C MET A 338 3.03 3.10 0.57
N ALA A 339 4.10 2.78 -0.16
CA ALA A 339 4.79 1.50 -0.02
C ALA A 339 5.43 1.34 1.36
N HIS A 340 6.02 2.41 1.91
CA HIS A 340 6.62 2.46 3.23
C HIS A 340 5.59 2.23 4.34
N GLU A 341 4.49 2.97 4.31
CA GLU A 341 3.44 2.87 5.32
C GLU A 341 2.69 1.52 5.26
N ILE A 342 2.46 0.98 4.06
CA ILE A 342 1.91 -0.38 3.91
C ILE A 342 2.89 -1.43 4.45
N ALA A 343 4.20 -1.27 4.25
CA ALA A 343 5.18 -2.18 4.85
C ALA A 343 5.12 -2.16 6.39
N HIS A 344 4.87 -0.99 7.00
CA HIS A 344 4.59 -0.91 8.43
C HIS A 344 3.34 -1.69 8.82
N LEU A 345 2.22 -1.53 8.11
CA LEU A 345 1.00 -2.31 8.36
C LEU A 345 1.26 -3.81 8.30
N LEU A 346 2.11 -4.25 7.37
CA LEU A 346 2.50 -5.66 7.25
C LEU A 346 3.49 -6.12 8.32
N GLY A 347 4.01 -5.23 9.16
CA GLY A 347 4.86 -5.56 10.31
C GLY A 347 6.31 -5.15 10.20
N ALA A 348 6.75 -4.55 9.08
CA ALA A 348 8.10 -4.02 8.95
C ALA A 348 8.31 -2.87 9.93
N ARG A 349 9.47 -2.83 10.56
CA ARG A 349 9.96 -1.68 11.32
C ARG A 349 11.00 -0.96 10.47
N HIS A 350 11.36 0.26 10.86
CA HIS A 350 12.50 0.93 10.24
C HIS A 350 13.76 0.08 10.36
N ASP A 351 14.60 0.14 9.35
CA ASP A 351 15.86 -0.56 9.32
C ASP A 351 16.77 -0.09 10.48
N PRO A 352 17.56 -0.99 11.10
CA PRO A 352 18.34 -0.67 12.28
C PRO A 352 19.48 0.31 11.97
N THR A 353 19.87 1.12 12.97
CA THR A 353 21.01 2.05 12.88
C THR A 353 22.36 1.35 12.88
N GLU A 354 22.41 0.10 13.36
CA GLU A 354 23.63 -0.68 13.50
C GLU A 354 24.16 -1.17 12.14
N SER A 355 25.44 -1.55 12.12
CA SER A 355 26.09 -2.14 10.94
C SER A 355 25.51 -3.53 10.64
N GLY A 356 25.38 -3.89 9.38
CA GLY A 356 24.89 -5.17 8.90
C GLY A 356 24.14 -5.04 7.58
N ASP A 357 23.64 -6.16 7.10
CA ASP A 357 22.97 -6.27 5.79
C ASP A 357 21.61 -5.53 5.72
N CYS A 358 21.11 -5.04 6.86
CA CYS A 358 19.88 -4.26 6.98
C CYS A 358 20.13 -2.85 7.50
N ALA A 359 21.41 -2.40 7.59
CA ALA A 359 21.68 -1.08 8.15
C ALA A 359 20.95 0.02 7.35
N TRP A 360 20.32 0.96 8.06
CA TRP A 360 19.54 2.05 7.46
C TRP A 360 20.31 2.84 6.38
N LYS A 361 21.64 3.03 6.55
CA LYS A 361 22.52 3.68 5.57
C LYS A 361 22.60 2.97 4.21
N LEU A 362 22.08 1.75 4.09
CA LEU A 362 21.97 1.04 2.81
C LEU A 362 20.78 1.51 1.99
N GLY A 363 19.87 2.29 2.60
CA GLY A 363 18.79 2.98 1.94
C GLY A 363 17.71 2.09 1.34
N PHE A 364 17.33 1.00 2.03
CA PHE A 364 16.17 0.20 1.65
C PHE A 364 14.85 0.94 1.91
N LEU A 365 13.72 0.37 1.50
CA LEU A 365 12.39 0.98 1.61
C LEU A 365 12.07 1.49 3.03
N MET A 366 12.52 0.77 4.08
CA MET A 366 12.28 1.12 5.48
C MET A 366 13.43 1.91 6.12
N SER A 367 14.29 2.52 5.31
CA SER A 367 15.40 3.34 5.76
C SER A 367 15.00 4.81 5.96
N TYR A 368 15.78 5.53 6.77
CA TYR A 368 15.74 7.00 6.88
C TYR A 368 16.61 7.71 5.83
N GLU A 369 17.42 6.97 5.09
CA GLU A 369 18.29 7.49 4.01
C GLU A 369 17.92 6.86 2.68
N GLU A 370 18.09 7.61 1.62
CA GLU A 370 17.91 7.11 0.27
C GLU A 370 19.15 6.36 -0.21
N GLY A 371 18.98 5.11 -0.66
CA GLY A 371 20.04 4.20 -1.10
C GLY A 371 19.98 3.82 -2.57
N GLY A 372 19.84 4.77 -3.47
CA GLY A 372 19.79 4.49 -4.90
C GLY A 372 18.70 3.49 -5.26
N THR A 373 19.05 2.33 -5.83
CA THR A 373 18.08 1.29 -6.22
C THR A 373 17.54 0.48 -5.02
N ASN A 374 18.17 0.55 -3.85
CA ASN A 374 17.69 -0.19 -2.66
C ASN A 374 16.36 0.34 -2.14
N LYS A 375 16.06 1.63 -2.33
CA LYS A 375 14.80 2.23 -1.90
C LYS A 375 13.55 1.60 -2.53
N TYR A 376 13.70 0.80 -3.58
CA TYR A 376 12.60 0.10 -4.26
C TYR A 376 12.40 -1.32 -3.78
N ARG A 377 13.04 -1.72 -2.67
CA ARG A 377 12.91 -3.07 -2.12
C ARG A 377 13.04 -3.08 -0.60
N LEU A 378 12.51 -4.11 0.00
CA LEU A 378 12.65 -4.38 1.43
C LEU A 378 14.07 -4.88 1.75
N SER A 379 14.55 -4.56 2.95
CA SER A 379 15.72 -5.24 3.53
C SER A 379 15.35 -6.65 3.97
N SER A 380 16.35 -7.51 4.17
CA SER A 380 16.12 -8.86 4.71
C SER A 380 15.50 -8.85 6.12
N CYS A 381 15.75 -7.82 6.92
CA CYS A 381 15.14 -7.61 8.24
C CYS A 381 13.65 -7.25 8.12
N SER A 382 13.32 -6.34 7.20
CA SER A 382 11.93 -5.96 6.92
C SER A 382 11.14 -7.15 6.40
N GLU A 383 11.69 -7.94 5.46
CA GLU A 383 11.08 -9.18 4.97
C GLU A 383 10.83 -10.19 6.10
N ALA A 384 11.81 -10.38 7.02
CA ALA A 384 11.66 -11.29 8.16
C ALA A 384 10.54 -10.83 9.10
N SER A 385 10.42 -9.52 9.36
CA SER A 385 9.36 -8.94 10.19
C SER A 385 7.99 -9.12 9.57
N ILE A 386 7.84 -8.84 8.27
CA ILE A 386 6.59 -9.05 7.52
C ILE A 386 6.20 -10.52 7.56
N ARG A 387 7.14 -11.42 7.28
CA ARG A 387 6.89 -12.88 7.30
C ARG A 387 6.35 -13.37 8.64
N ALA A 388 6.94 -12.88 9.74
CA ALA A 388 6.50 -13.23 11.09
C ALA A 388 5.08 -12.70 11.38
N ASN A 389 4.77 -11.45 10.99
CA ASN A 389 3.49 -10.84 11.24
C ASN A 389 2.36 -11.48 10.40
N VAL A 390 2.59 -11.73 9.13
CA VAL A 390 1.63 -12.37 8.22
C VAL A 390 1.32 -13.81 8.68
N ALA A 391 2.32 -14.57 9.11
CA ALA A 391 2.11 -15.90 9.67
C ALA A 391 1.23 -15.87 10.94
N HIS A 392 1.36 -14.84 11.77
CA HIS A 392 0.52 -14.65 12.95
C HIS A 392 -0.93 -14.27 12.57
N ALA A 393 -1.11 -13.36 11.64
CA ALA A 393 -2.43 -12.95 11.16
C ALA A 393 -3.23 -14.15 10.59
N GLU A 394 -2.56 -15.04 9.86
CA GLU A 394 -3.15 -16.27 9.35
C GLU A 394 -3.58 -17.22 10.48
N GLU A 395 -2.77 -17.35 11.55
CA GLU A 395 -3.12 -18.16 12.72
C GLU A 395 -4.39 -17.68 13.43
N GLU A 396 -4.52 -16.36 13.62
CA GLU A 396 -5.72 -15.77 14.24
C GLU A 396 -6.97 -16.00 13.38
N SER A 397 -6.87 -15.83 12.07
CA SER A 397 -7.95 -16.11 11.12
C SER A 397 -8.46 -17.55 11.21
N VAL A 398 -7.55 -18.52 11.23
CA VAL A 398 -7.90 -19.96 11.37
C VAL A 398 -8.55 -20.28 12.72
N LEU A 399 -8.09 -19.67 13.80
CA LEU A 399 -8.65 -19.86 15.15
C LEU A 399 -10.06 -19.27 15.26
N THR A 400 -10.29 -18.09 14.70
CA THR A 400 -11.60 -17.41 14.67
C THR A 400 -12.62 -18.23 13.87
N THR A 401 -12.24 -18.70 12.68
CA THR A 401 -13.10 -19.57 11.84
C THR A 401 -13.45 -20.89 12.53
N ARG A 402 -12.51 -21.49 13.28
CA ARG A 402 -12.79 -22.69 14.08
C ARG A 402 -13.72 -22.39 15.25
N GLY A 403 -13.54 -21.24 15.89
CA GLY A 403 -14.41 -20.77 16.98
C GLY A 403 -15.85 -20.56 16.51
N GLN A 404 -16.05 -19.94 15.34
CA GLN A 404 -17.37 -19.74 14.72
C GLN A 404 -18.03 -21.07 14.34
N LYS A 405 -17.31 -21.96 13.64
CA LYS A 405 -17.84 -23.29 13.30
C LYS A 405 -18.23 -24.10 14.53
N ASN A 406 -17.54 -23.94 15.65
CA ASN A 406 -17.90 -24.57 16.91
C ASN A 406 -19.14 -23.93 17.55
N ARG A 407 -19.30 -22.61 17.48
CA ARG A 407 -20.50 -21.88 17.94
C ARG A 407 -21.73 -22.20 17.08
N GLU A 408 -21.58 -22.29 15.76
CA GLU A 408 -22.64 -22.72 14.84
C GLU A 408 -23.03 -24.18 15.06
N LYS A 409 -22.08 -25.07 15.33
CA LYS A 409 -22.34 -26.46 15.69
C LYS A 409 -23.12 -26.59 16.99
N ILE A 410 -22.88 -25.69 17.96
CA ILE A 410 -23.63 -25.62 19.22
C ILE A 410 -25.03 -25.01 19.02
N LYS A 411 -25.16 -24.00 18.13
CA LYS A 411 -26.45 -23.41 17.75
C LYS A 411 -27.29 -24.36 16.86
N GLY A 412 -26.64 -25.08 15.94
CA GLY A 412 -27.30 -26.02 15.01
C GLY A 412 -27.83 -27.30 15.65
N SER A 413 -27.49 -27.57 16.94
CA SER A 413 -28.20 -28.64 17.70
C SER A 413 -29.58 -28.23 18.18
N HIS A 414 -30.02 -26.99 17.96
CA HIS A 414 -31.34 -26.50 18.36
C HIS A 414 -32.24 -26.06 17.18
N GLU A 415 -31.77 -26.07 15.94
CA GLU A 415 -32.62 -25.80 14.77
C GLU A 415 -32.26 -26.72 13.60
N GLN A 416 -33.13 -27.63 13.29
CA GLN A 416 -33.05 -28.54 12.13
C GLN A 416 -33.26 -27.77 10.81
N ILE A 417 -32.29 -27.94 9.90
CA ILE A 417 -32.40 -27.97 8.43
C ILE A 417 -32.81 -26.68 7.71
N LYS A 418 -31.83 -26.09 7.01
CA LYS A 418 -31.99 -25.72 5.60
C LYS A 418 -30.64 -25.67 4.87
N ASN A 419 -30.61 -26.29 3.70
CA ASN A 419 -29.48 -26.50 2.80
C ASN A 419 -28.77 -25.22 2.40
N VAL A 420 -27.42 -25.21 2.49
CA VAL A 420 -26.57 -24.31 1.69
C VAL A 420 -25.38 -25.11 1.18
N PHE A 421 -25.27 -25.19 -0.12
CA PHE A 421 -24.09 -25.61 -0.84
C PHE A 421 -23.04 -24.51 -0.76
N PHE A 422 -21.84 -24.82 -0.31
CA PHE A 422 -20.67 -24.00 -0.53
C PHE A 422 -19.64 -24.77 -1.35
N SER A 423 -19.31 -24.17 -2.48
CA SER A 423 -18.24 -24.58 -3.39
C SER A 423 -16.89 -24.23 -2.78
N TYR A 424 -16.01 -25.21 -2.74
CA TYR A 424 -14.61 -25.06 -2.35
C TYR A 424 -13.85 -24.32 -3.46
N VAL A 425 -13.28 -23.16 -3.13
CA VAL A 425 -12.17 -22.56 -3.90
C VAL A 425 -10.97 -22.50 -2.97
N ALA A 426 -9.88 -23.12 -3.43
CA ALA A 426 -8.66 -23.30 -2.67
C ALA A 426 -7.82 -22.01 -2.66
N SER A 427 -7.26 -21.70 -1.49
CA SER A 427 -6.04 -20.95 -1.20
C SER A 427 -5.96 -19.45 -1.46
N GLU A 428 -7.00 -18.67 -1.15
CA GLU A 428 -6.82 -17.25 -0.82
C GLU A 428 -7.03 -17.08 0.68
N VAL A 429 -6.00 -16.58 1.38
CA VAL A 429 -6.13 -16.19 2.79
C VAL A 429 -6.76 -14.80 2.81
N ILE A 430 -8.06 -14.77 3.04
CA ILE A 430 -8.83 -13.55 3.29
C ILE A 430 -8.95 -13.37 4.80
N CYS A 431 -8.67 -12.18 5.30
CA CYS A 431 -8.89 -11.86 6.71
C CYS A 431 -10.40 -11.83 7.01
N LEU A 432 -10.93 -12.94 7.53
CA LEU A 432 -12.31 -13.02 7.99
C LEU A 432 -12.37 -12.62 9.46
N PHE A 433 -12.61 -11.34 9.73
CA PHE A 433 -12.96 -10.85 11.05
C PHE A 433 -14.42 -10.41 11.10
N ASP A 434 -15.07 -10.80 12.18
CA ASP A 434 -16.48 -10.59 12.49
C ASP A 434 -16.90 -9.12 12.56
N GLN A 435 -18.17 -8.94 12.19
CA GLN A 435 -19.00 -7.83 12.63
C GLN A 435 -19.37 -7.99 14.12
#